data_5881345947459c876d096704a8a745ad
#
_entry.id   5881345947459c876d096704a8a745ad
#
_cell.length_a   1.000
_cell.length_b   1.000
_cell.length_c   1.000
_cell.angle_alpha   90.00
_cell.angle_beta   90.00
_cell.angle_gamma   90.00
#
_symmetry.space_group_name_H-M   'P 1'
#
loop_
_entity.id
_entity.type
_entity.pdbx_description
1 polymer ?
#
loop_
_entity_poly.entity_id
_entity_poly.type
_entity_poly.pdbx_seq_one_letter_code
_entity_poly.pdbx_strand_id
1 'polypeptide(L)'
;MLLDAWARRNTGQAYDAGGTWAASGKPIQRLLDALLTHPFFTTAPPKSCGREQFNIGWLESNLHGFAPAEDVQATLLELTAISVATNAMRWCGMPDELVVCGGGAHNNSLVKRLQAHLPDSTVLTSDLLGIGPDWVEAMAFAWLARQTLLGLAGNLPAVTGARAPRVLGAIYPR
;
A
#
# COMPACT_ATOMS: atom_id res chain seq x y z
N MET A 1 -7.59 -1.72 0.55
CA MET A 1 -8.43 -1.04 -0.48
C MET A 1 -8.94 -2.03 -1.51
N LEU A 2 -8.19 -2.41 -2.57
CA LEU A 2 -8.71 -3.34 -3.60
C LEU A 2 -8.85 -4.76 -3.04
N LEU A 3 -7.88 -5.25 -2.27
CA LEU A 3 -7.96 -6.52 -1.51
C LEU A 3 -9.22 -6.58 -0.64
N ASP A 4 -9.51 -5.51 0.12
CA ASP A 4 -10.66 -5.48 1.02
C ASP A 4 -11.98 -5.40 0.25
N ALA A 5 -12.00 -4.66 -0.85
CA ALA A 5 -13.17 -4.58 -1.73
C ALA A 5 -13.51 -5.95 -2.35
N TRP A 6 -12.48 -6.70 -2.77
CA TRP A 6 -12.64 -8.04 -3.31
C TRP A 6 -13.06 -9.05 -2.24
N ALA A 7 -12.43 -8.98 -1.05
CA ALA A 7 -12.82 -9.81 0.10
C ALA A 7 -14.28 -9.57 0.49
N ARG A 8 -14.68 -8.31 0.63
CA ARG A 8 -16.06 -7.96 0.99
C ARG A 8 -17.07 -8.48 -0.02
N ARG A 9 -16.78 -8.37 -1.29
CA ARG A 9 -17.67 -8.81 -2.37
C ARG A 9 -17.87 -10.33 -2.39
N ASN A 10 -16.82 -11.10 -2.13
CA ASN A 10 -16.84 -12.55 -2.30
C ASN A 10 -17.09 -13.33 -1.00
N THR A 11 -16.72 -12.76 0.15
CA THR A 11 -16.83 -13.42 1.45
C THR A 11 -17.79 -12.72 2.42
N GLY A 12 -18.21 -11.49 2.10
CA GLY A 12 -18.98 -10.64 3.01
C GLY A 12 -18.14 -10.03 4.14
N GLN A 13 -16.87 -10.40 4.29
CA GLN A 13 -15.98 -9.87 5.33
C GLN A 13 -15.42 -8.51 4.92
N ALA A 14 -15.21 -7.62 5.89
CA ALA A 14 -14.70 -6.27 5.63
C ALA A 14 -13.30 -6.29 4.99
N TYR A 15 -12.48 -7.28 5.32
CA TYR A 15 -11.10 -7.50 4.83
C TYR A 15 -10.71 -8.97 5.03
N ASP A 16 -9.61 -9.38 4.42
CA ASP A 16 -9.00 -10.71 4.57
C ASP A 16 -8.07 -10.72 5.80
N ALA A 17 -8.58 -11.22 6.93
CA ALA A 17 -7.86 -11.22 8.19
C ALA A 17 -6.57 -12.07 8.09
N GLY A 18 -5.42 -11.44 8.38
CA GLY A 18 -4.10 -12.08 8.29
C GLY A 18 -3.69 -12.47 6.87
N GLY A 19 -4.52 -12.19 5.84
CA GLY A 19 -4.30 -12.64 4.47
C GLY A 19 -4.49 -14.13 4.27
N THR A 20 -5.29 -14.77 5.14
CA THR A 20 -5.47 -16.24 5.15
C THR A 20 -6.27 -16.73 3.94
N TRP A 21 -7.22 -15.94 3.46
CA TRP A 21 -7.98 -16.27 2.26
C TRP A 21 -7.10 -16.14 1.00
N ALA A 22 -6.33 -15.08 0.87
CA ALA A 22 -5.35 -14.96 -0.21
C ALA A 22 -4.33 -16.12 -0.19
N ALA A 23 -3.90 -16.57 1.00
CA ALA A 23 -2.96 -17.68 1.15
C ALA A 23 -3.56 -19.04 0.73
N SER A 24 -4.88 -19.19 0.67
CA SER A 24 -5.54 -20.40 0.18
C SER A 24 -5.61 -20.48 -1.35
N GLY A 25 -5.48 -19.34 -2.02
CA GLY A 25 -5.46 -19.26 -3.48
C GLY A 25 -4.04 -19.34 -4.08
N LYS A 26 -3.98 -19.32 -5.40
CA LYS A 26 -2.74 -19.27 -6.18
C LYS A 26 -2.76 -18.06 -7.09
N PRO A 27 -1.70 -17.22 -7.11
CA PRO A 27 -1.63 -16.09 -8.02
C PRO A 27 -1.81 -16.53 -9.48
N ILE A 28 -2.71 -15.84 -10.19
CA ILE A 28 -2.95 -16.06 -11.62
C ILE A 28 -1.97 -15.20 -12.40
N GLN A 29 -0.91 -15.82 -12.94
CA GLN A 29 0.20 -15.09 -13.59
C GLN A 29 -0.30 -14.16 -14.70
N ARG A 30 -1.17 -14.63 -15.58
CA ARG A 30 -1.73 -13.82 -16.67
C ARG A 30 -2.47 -12.57 -16.18
N LEU A 31 -3.21 -12.68 -15.07
CA LEU A 31 -3.89 -11.53 -14.47
C LEU A 31 -2.88 -10.58 -13.85
N LEU A 32 -1.91 -11.10 -13.10
CA LEU A 32 -0.85 -10.30 -12.49
C LEU A 32 -0.08 -9.49 -13.53
N ASP A 33 0.33 -10.13 -14.63
CA ASP A 33 1.03 -9.48 -15.73
C ASP A 33 0.17 -8.36 -16.34
N ALA A 34 -1.12 -8.61 -16.60
CA ALA A 34 -2.04 -7.62 -17.11
C ALA A 34 -2.19 -6.42 -16.15
N LEU A 35 -2.35 -6.67 -14.85
CA LEU A 35 -2.48 -5.60 -13.85
C LEU A 35 -1.20 -4.76 -13.75
N LEU A 36 -0.01 -5.38 -13.83
CA LEU A 36 1.29 -4.70 -13.78
C LEU A 36 1.57 -3.82 -14.99
N THR A 37 0.82 -3.94 -16.10
CA THR A 37 0.95 -3.03 -17.26
C THR A 37 0.46 -1.61 -16.97
N HIS A 38 -0.31 -1.41 -15.89
CA HIS A 38 -0.82 -0.08 -15.56
C HIS A 38 0.33 0.91 -15.34
N PRO A 39 0.31 2.10 -16.02
CA PRO A 39 1.42 3.05 -16.01
C PRO A 39 1.89 3.48 -14.62
N PHE A 40 1.00 3.51 -13.63
CA PHE A 40 1.34 3.86 -12.25
C PHE A 40 2.53 3.05 -11.71
N PHE A 41 2.64 1.75 -12.04
CA PHE A 41 3.70 0.91 -11.48
C PHE A 41 5.10 1.24 -12.02
N THR A 42 5.18 1.85 -13.21
CA THR A 42 6.46 2.23 -13.85
C THR A 42 6.77 3.72 -13.78
N THR A 43 5.77 4.56 -13.45
CA THR A 43 5.95 6.02 -13.33
C THR A 43 6.92 6.35 -12.20
N ALA A 44 7.82 7.30 -12.46
CA ALA A 44 8.76 7.82 -11.45
C ALA A 44 8.03 8.66 -10.38
N PRO A 45 8.53 8.68 -9.14
CA PRO A 45 8.10 9.66 -8.13
C PRO A 45 8.41 11.12 -8.57
N PRO A 46 7.64 12.10 -8.11
CA PRO A 46 6.50 11.99 -7.19
C PRO A 46 5.25 11.48 -7.91
N LYS A 47 4.59 10.47 -7.35
CA LYS A 47 3.36 9.91 -7.89
C LYS A 47 2.39 9.58 -6.77
N SER A 48 1.11 9.67 -7.05
CA SER A 48 0.04 9.25 -6.14
C SER A 48 -1.07 8.58 -6.93
N CYS A 49 -1.86 7.78 -6.25
CA CYS A 49 -3.07 7.19 -6.80
C CYS A 49 -4.17 7.18 -5.74
N GLY A 50 -5.40 7.19 -6.20
CA GLY A 50 -6.58 7.11 -5.37
C GLY A 50 -7.41 5.86 -5.66
N ARG A 51 -8.53 5.76 -4.95
CA ARG A 51 -9.49 4.65 -5.12
C ARG A 51 -10.17 4.66 -6.50
N GLU A 52 -10.18 5.80 -7.17
CA GLU A 52 -10.72 5.97 -8.51
C GLU A 52 -9.90 5.24 -9.57
N GLN A 53 -8.60 5.05 -9.36
CA GLN A 53 -7.73 4.34 -10.30
C GLN A 53 -7.75 2.82 -10.07
N PHE A 54 -7.64 2.39 -8.81
CA PHE A 54 -7.55 0.99 -8.44
C PHE A 54 -8.82 0.55 -7.70
N ASN A 55 -9.87 0.27 -8.46
CA ASN A 55 -11.20 -0.14 -7.99
C ASN A 55 -11.63 -1.49 -8.59
N ILE A 56 -12.78 -1.97 -8.17
CA ILE A 56 -13.33 -3.26 -8.66
C ILE A 56 -13.56 -3.23 -10.18
N GLY A 57 -14.01 -2.11 -10.74
CA GLY A 57 -14.23 -2.00 -12.19
C GLY A 57 -12.93 -2.14 -12.98
N TRP A 58 -11.83 -1.54 -12.49
CA TRP A 58 -10.51 -1.74 -13.07
C TRP A 58 -10.05 -3.20 -12.99
N LEU A 59 -10.26 -3.87 -11.87
CA LEU A 59 -9.95 -5.29 -11.73
C LEU A 59 -10.75 -6.13 -12.73
N GLU A 60 -12.06 -5.92 -12.81
CA GLU A 60 -12.96 -6.66 -13.69
C GLU A 60 -12.62 -6.48 -15.17
N SER A 61 -12.18 -5.29 -15.58
CA SER A 61 -11.74 -5.05 -16.95
C SER A 61 -10.50 -5.84 -17.37
N ASN A 62 -9.72 -6.32 -16.39
CA ASN A 62 -8.55 -7.18 -16.61
C ASN A 62 -8.84 -8.66 -16.34
N LEU A 63 -10.02 -9.00 -15.82
CA LEU A 63 -10.42 -10.36 -15.48
C LEU A 63 -11.09 -11.00 -16.70
N HIS A 64 -10.37 -11.86 -17.40
CA HIS A 64 -10.88 -12.56 -18.58
C HIS A 64 -11.21 -14.02 -18.27
N GLY A 65 -12.48 -14.36 -18.34
CA GLY A 65 -13.00 -15.70 -18.07
C GLY A 65 -13.22 -15.99 -16.60
N PHE A 66 -13.50 -17.26 -16.29
CA PHE A 66 -13.69 -17.72 -14.92
C PHE A 66 -12.37 -17.79 -14.17
N ALA A 67 -12.35 -17.24 -12.95
CA ALA A 67 -11.23 -17.34 -12.03
C ALA A 67 -11.78 -17.59 -10.61
N PRO A 68 -11.22 -18.53 -9.84
CA PRO A 68 -11.56 -18.69 -8.42
C PRO A 68 -11.30 -17.39 -7.66
N ALA A 69 -12.23 -17.03 -6.78
CA ALA A 69 -12.15 -15.73 -6.11
C ALA A 69 -10.94 -15.63 -5.18
N GLU A 70 -10.54 -16.72 -4.56
CA GLU A 70 -9.33 -16.83 -3.73
C GLU A 70 -8.05 -16.66 -4.55
N ASP A 71 -8.01 -17.13 -5.80
CA ASP A 71 -6.86 -16.96 -6.69
C ASP A 71 -6.72 -15.50 -7.15
N VAL A 72 -7.84 -14.82 -7.37
CA VAL A 72 -7.84 -13.38 -7.63
C VAL A 72 -7.34 -12.62 -6.39
N GLN A 73 -7.78 -12.98 -5.19
CA GLN A 73 -7.28 -12.38 -3.94
C GLN A 73 -5.78 -12.60 -3.77
N ALA A 74 -5.30 -13.81 -4.04
CA ALA A 74 -3.86 -14.12 -4.03
C ALA A 74 -3.08 -13.27 -5.05
N THR A 75 -3.66 -13.06 -6.25
CA THR A 75 -3.07 -12.22 -7.29
C THR A 75 -2.98 -10.75 -6.86
N LEU A 76 -4.02 -10.23 -6.21
CA LEU A 76 -4.02 -8.84 -5.71
C LEU A 76 -3.02 -8.65 -4.55
N LEU A 77 -2.85 -9.66 -3.70
CA LEU A 77 -1.84 -9.64 -2.65
C LEU A 77 -0.44 -9.64 -3.27
N GLU A 78 -0.20 -10.48 -4.26
CA GLU A 78 1.06 -10.55 -4.99
C GLU A 78 1.37 -9.24 -5.72
N LEU A 79 0.39 -8.66 -6.41
CA LEU A 79 0.50 -7.34 -7.05
C LEU A 79 0.94 -6.27 -6.04
N THR A 80 0.36 -6.28 -4.84
CA THR A 80 0.70 -5.34 -3.77
C THR A 80 2.16 -5.54 -3.34
N ALA A 81 2.56 -6.78 -3.07
CA ALA A 81 3.93 -7.09 -2.64
C ALA A 81 4.98 -6.71 -3.70
N ILE A 82 4.76 -7.12 -4.96
CA ILE A 82 5.65 -6.78 -6.08
C ILE A 82 5.75 -5.27 -6.27
N SER A 83 4.62 -4.56 -6.25
CA SER A 83 4.62 -3.11 -6.47
C SER A 83 5.41 -2.36 -5.40
N VAL A 84 5.26 -2.74 -4.13
CA VAL A 84 6.03 -2.14 -3.02
C VAL A 84 7.51 -2.47 -3.15
N ALA A 85 7.87 -3.75 -3.29
CA ALA A 85 9.26 -4.19 -3.36
C ALA A 85 9.99 -3.58 -4.56
N THR A 86 9.40 -3.62 -5.75
CA THR A 86 9.99 -3.07 -6.98
C THR A 86 10.20 -1.56 -6.88
N ASN A 87 9.24 -0.82 -6.30
CA ASN A 87 9.38 0.63 -6.15
C ASN A 87 10.42 0.98 -5.06
N ALA A 88 10.49 0.23 -3.96
CA ALA A 88 11.53 0.42 -2.95
C ALA A 88 12.93 0.24 -3.56
N MET A 89 13.17 -0.88 -4.23
CA MET A 89 14.46 -1.14 -4.89
C MET A 89 14.79 -0.10 -5.96
N ARG A 90 13.82 0.28 -6.78
CA ARG A 90 14.06 1.16 -7.93
C ARG A 90 14.33 2.60 -7.53
N TRP A 91 13.67 3.11 -6.49
CA TRP A 91 13.66 4.53 -6.18
C TRP A 91 14.37 4.88 -4.86
N CYS A 92 14.53 3.91 -3.95
CA CYS A 92 15.23 4.11 -2.69
C CYS A 92 16.56 3.35 -2.63
N GLY A 93 16.86 2.51 -3.62
CA GLY A 93 17.94 1.52 -3.55
C GLY A 93 17.49 0.29 -2.76
N MET A 94 18.37 -0.71 -2.62
CA MET A 94 18.09 -1.87 -1.78
C MET A 94 18.08 -1.42 -0.32
N PRO A 95 16.93 -1.46 0.37
CA PRO A 95 16.87 -1.07 1.77
C PRO A 95 17.44 -2.17 2.68
N ASP A 96 18.10 -1.82 3.75
CA ASP A 96 18.47 -2.78 4.81
C ASP A 96 17.21 -3.27 5.54
N GLU A 97 16.25 -2.35 5.76
CA GLU A 97 14.99 -2.62 6.44
C GLU A 97 13.79 -2.02 5.69
N LEU A 98 12.71 -2.79 5.59
CA LEU A 98 11.40 -2.32 5.14
C LEU A 98 10.41 -2.39 6.30
N VAL A 99 10.00 -1.24 6.82
CA VAL A 99 9.05 -1.15 7.94
C VAL A 99 7.62 -1.01 7.42
N VAL A 100 6.77 -1.98 7.72
CA VAL A 100 5.35 -1.98 7.34
C VAL A 100 4.51 -1.41 8.48
N CYS A 101 3.61 -0.48 8.17
CA CYS A 101 2.67 0.11 9.12
C CYS A 101 1.24 0.14 8.55
N GLY A 102 0.27 0.57 9.37
CA GLY A 102 -1.15 0.57 9.03
C GLY A 102 -1.74 -0.83 8.86
N GLY A 103 -2.93 -0.93 8.29
CA GLY A 103 -3.65 -2.19 8.15
C GLY A 103 -2.92 -3.31 7.40
N GLY A 104 -1.98 -2.95 6.51
CA GLY A 104 -1.14 -3.92 5.81
C GLY A 104 -0.21 -4.72 6.72
N ALA A 105 0.21 -4.16 7.86
CA ALA A 105 1.07 -4.82 8.84
C ALA A 105 0.39 -6.03 9.51
N HIS A 106 -0.94 -6.02 9.59
CA HIS A 106 -1.73 -7.15 10.12
C HIS A 106 -1.96 -8.27 9.11
N ASN A 107 -1.56 -8.08 7.85
CA ASN A 107 -1.66 -9.09 6.81
C ASN A 107 -0.36 -9.91 6.74
N ASN A 108 -0.31 -10.99 7.51
CA ASN A 108 0.87 -11.86 7.60
C ASN A 108 1.31 -12.42 6.24
N SER A 109 0.35 -12.70 5.35
CA SER A 109 0.63 -13.20 4.01
C SER A 109 1.31 -12.13 3.16
N LEU A 110 0.87 -10.86 3.27
CA LEU A 110 1.52 -9.72 2.60
C LEU A 110 2.94 -9.51 3.10
N VAL A 111 3.15 -9.50 4.43
CA VAL A 111 4.49 -9.34 5.02
C VAL A 111 5.44 -10.45 4.54
N LYS A 112 4.98 -11.71 4.51
CA LYS A 112 5.75 -12.83 3.97
C LYS A 112 6.08 -12.66 2.48
N ARG A 113 5.14 -12.16 1.68
CA ARG A 113 5.41 -11.94 0.24
C ARG A 113 6.38 -10.77 0.03
N LEU A 114 6.28 -9.70 0.81
CA LEU A 114 7.26 -8.62 0.80
C LEU A 114 8.67 -9.13 1.12
N GLN A 115 8.82 -9.94 2.18
CA GLN A 115 10.11 -10.57 2.51
C GLN A 115 10.65 -11.44 1.39
N ALA A 116 9.77 -12.19 0.68
CA ALA A 116 10.18 -13.03 -0.43
C ALA A 116 10.66 -12.23 -1.65
N HIS A 117 10.14 -11.02 -1.86
CA HIS A 117 10.59 -10.10 -2.93
C HIS A 117 11.79 -9.24 -2.55
N LEU A 118 12.13 -9.18 -1.26
CA LEU A 118 13.25 -8.44 -0.72
C LEU A 118 14.14 -9.36 0.14
N PRO A 119 14.81 -10.37 -0.48
CA PRO A 119 15.54 -11.40 0.27
C PRO A 119 16.73 -10.84 1.06
N ASP A 120 17.33 -9.76 0.58
CA ASP A 120 18.50 -9.11 1.19
C ASP A 120 18.10 -7.99 2.19
N SER A 121 16.81 -7.76 2.40
CA SER A 121 16.28 -6.78 3.34
C SER A 121 15.58 -7.48 4.50
N THR A 122 15.50 -6.83 5.66
CA THR A 122 14.63 -7.27 6.76
C THR A 122 13.27 -6.59 6.63
N VAL A 123 12.20 -7.36 6.43
CA VAL A 123 10.82 -6.83 6.45
C VAL A 123 10.25 -6.98 7.85
N LEU A 124 9.92 -5.87 8.49
CA LEU A 124 9.40 -5.82 9.86
C LEU A 124 8.18 -4.89 9.97
N THR A 125 7.47 -4.97 11.07
CA THR A 125 6.34 -4.10 11.36
C THR A 125 6.74 -3.03 12.38
N SER A 126 6.07 -1.87 12.35
CA SER A 126 6.47 -0.70 13.14
C SER A 126 6.39 -0.88 14.67
N ASP A 127 5.68 -1.90 15.15
CA ASP A 127 5.65 -2.24 16.57
C ASP A 127 7.04 -2.68 17.10
N LEU A 128 7.88 -3.30 16.26
CA LEU A 128 9.26 -3.63 16.59
C LEU A 128 10.13 -2.38 16.82
N LEU A 129 9.71 -1.24 16.30
CA LEU A 129 10.32 0.07 16.55
C LEU A 129 9.61 0.85 17.67
N GLY A 130 8.72 0.21 18.41
CA GLY A 130 8.00 0.80 19.54
C GLY A 130 6.75 1.59 19.17
N ILE A 131 6.31 1.57 17.90
CA ILE A 131 5.11 2.26 17.45
C ILE A 131 4.16 1.25 16.83
N GLY A 132 3.01 1.00 17.47
CA GLY A 132 2.00 0.10 16.92
C GLY A 132 1.56 0.53 15.52
N PRO A 133 1.38 -0.41 14.56
CA PRO A 133 1.11 -0.12 13.17
C PRO A 133 -0.06 0.84 12.93
N ASP A 134 -1.12 0.74 13.71
CA ASP A 134 -2.33 1.56 13.58
C ASP A 134 -2.14 3.01 14.11
N TRP A 135 -1.05 3.27 14.84
CA TRP A 135 -0.78 4.59 15.42
C TRP A 135 0.13 5.47 14.56
N VAL A 136 0.83 4.90 13.58
CA VAL A 136 1.78 5.66 12.73
C VAL A 136 1.11 6.81 12.01
N GLU A 137 -0.06 6.56 11.40
CA GLU A 137 -0.84 7.60 10.70
C GLU A 137 -1.36 8.66 11.67
N ALA A 138 -1.91 8.25 12.82
CA ALA A 138 -2.39 9.18 13.85
C ALA A 138 -1.27 10.08 14.37
N MET A 139 -0.08 9.54 14.60
CA MET A 139 1.11 10.32 15.00
C MET A 139 1.55 11.29 13.90
N ALA A 140 1.52 10.86 12.63
CA ALA A 140 1.83 11.75 11.49
C ALA A 140 0.86 12.93 11.42
N PHE A 141 -0.45 12.70 11.58
CA PHE A 141 -1.45 13.77 11.61
C PHE A 141 -1.30 14.68 12.83
N ALA A 142 -0.98 14.15 14.00
CA ALA A 142 -0.70 14.95 15.19
C ALA A 142 0.52 15.86 14.97
N TRP A 143 1.58 15.33 14.34
CA TRP A 143 2.75 16.11 13.96
C TRP A 143 2.39 17.21 12.94
N LEU A 144 1.60 16.92 11.91
CA LEU A 144 1.14 17.89 10.92
C LEU A 144 0.31 19.00 11.57
N ALA A 145 -0.60 18.66 12.50
CA ALA A 145 -1.36 19.64 13.27
C ALA A 145 -0.44 20.58 14.09
N ARG A 146 0.57 20.01 14.75
CA ARG A 146 1.59 20.79 15.47
C ARG A 146 2.35 21.71 14.51
N GLN A 147 2.75 21.26 13.32
CA GLN A 147 3.41 22.13 12.34
C GLN A 147 2.52 23.30 11.95
N THR A 148 1.24 23.06 11.71
CA THR A 148 0.26 24.11 11.38
C THR A 148 0.15 25.16 12.49
N LEU A 149 0.04 24.73 13.75
CA LEU A 149 -0.03 25.61 14.90
C LEU A 149 1.22 26.48 15.08
N LEU A 150 2.39 25.95 14.73
CA LEU A 150 3.68 26.63 14.81
C LEU A 150 4.01 27.47 13.54
N GLY A 151 3.15 27.48 12.53
CA GLY A 151 3.42 28.15 11.26
C GLY A 151 4.58 27.51 10.46
N LEU A 152 4.88 26.25 10.72
CA LEU A 152 5.97 25.51 10.06
C LEU A 152 5.46 24.69 8.89
N ALA A 153 6.33 24.41 7.92
CA ALA A 153 5.98 23.59 6.77
C ALA A 153 5.69 22.13 7.18
N GLY A 154 4.62 21.57 6.61
CA GLY A 154 4.22 20.17 6.80
C GLY A 154 4.51 19.28 5.60
N ASN A 155 5.11 19.81 4.51
CA ASN A 155 5.42 19.05 3.32
C ASN A 155 6.91 19.07 2.98
N LEU A 156 7.33 18.03 2.25
CA LEU A 156 8.65 17.93 1.61
C LEU A 156 8.46 18.07 0.09
N PRO A 157 8.86 19.18 -0.53
CA PRO A 157 8.68 19.40 -1.98
C PRO A 157 9.27 18.29 -2.86
N ALA A 158 10.42 17.75 -2.49
CA ALA A 158 11.06 16.67 -3.21
C ALA A 158 10.21 15.38 -3.28
N VAL A 159 9.35 15.15 -2.29
CA VAL A 159 8.48 13.97 -2.21
C VAL A 159 7.09 14.26 -2.80
N THR A 160 6.56 15.46 -2.55
CA THR A 160 5.18 15.82 -2.92
C THR A 160 5.07 16.43 -4.31
N GLY A 161 6.17 16.85 -4.93
CA GLY A 161 6.18 17.64 -6.17
C GLY A 161 5.70 19.08 -6.00
N ALA A 162 5.51 19.55 -4.76
CA ALA A 162 5.12 20.92 -4.47
C ALA A 162 6.22 21.92 -4.86
N ARG A 163 5.83 23.13 -5.27
CA ARG A 163 6.80 24.17 -5.69
C ARG A 163 7.68 24.69 -4.55
N ALA A 164 7.22 24.59 -3.30
CA ALA A 164 7.94 25.05 -2.12
C ALA A 164 7.36 24.42 -0.84
N PRO A 165 8.10 24.49 0.30
CA PRO A 165 7.55 24.18 1.61
C PRO A 165 6.31 25.04 1.90
N ARG A 166 5.30 24.43 2.53
CA ARG A 166 4.01 25.06 2.86
C ARG A 166 3.53 24.63 4.23
N VAL A 167 2.94 25.57 4.95
CA VAL A 167 2.09 25.23 6.10
C VAL A 167 0.84 24.55 5.54
N LEU A 168 0.52 23.36 6.05
CA LEU A 168 -0.64 22.59 5.62
C LEU A 168 -1.78 22.72 6.63
N GLY A 169 -3.02 22.64 6.12
CA GLY A 169 -4.21 22.77 6.95
C GLY A 169 -4.68 24.21 7.11
N ALA A 170 -5.79 24.37 7.85
CA ALA A 170 -6.38 25.65 8.17
C ALA A 170 -6.88 25.67 9.61
N ILE A 171 -6.79 26.84 10.27
CA ILE A 171 -7.30 27.07 11.62
C ILE A 171 -8.53 27.96 11.47
N TYR A 172 -9.67 27.48 11.93
CA TYR A 172 -10.93 28.21 11.95
C TYR A 172 -11.19 28.65 13.38
N PRO A 173 -10.90 29.92 13.73
CA PRO A 173 -11.23 30.45 15.07
C PRO A 173 -12.77 30.46 15.25
N ARG A 174 -13.21 30.22 16.49
CA ARG A 174 -14.61 30.34 16.89
C ARG A 174 -15.01 31.81 16.99
#